data_76f90af7bd80c4c1ac848a6a21e3aa6e
#
_entry.id   76f90af7bd80c4c1ac848a6a21e3aa6e
#
_cell.length_a   1.000
_cell.length_b   1.000
_cell.length_c   1.000
_cell.angle_alpha   90.00
_cell.angle_beta   90.00
_cell.angle_gamma   90.00
#
_symmetry.space_group_name_H-M   'P 1'
#
loop_
_entity.id
_entity.type
_entity.pdbx_description
1 polymer ?
#
loop_
_entity_poly.entity_id
_entity_poly.type
_entity_poly.pdbx_seq_one_letter_code
_entity_poly.pdbx_strand_id
1 'polypeptide(L)'
;MAGLLLLLAPAIVAADGQWATLRQGRTCEAASRSVGVVYKDRPPARASLSFDAGGPRRGQFAAQLSRLPRPGSTVMLHVGDQPFLLISQGDRAWSRGPKQEQAIIAAMRQNGGMRLEARSPGGRRIVDRYSLDGAPLAIDAAAACAAALANR
;
A
#
# COMPACT_ATOMS: atom_id res chain seq x y z
N MET A 1 30.08 23.33 0.90
CA MET A 1 28.83 23.57 0.17
C MET A 1 27.82 22.50 0.59
N ALA A 2 26.84 22.87 1.39
CA ALA A 2 25.75 21.97 1.75
C ALA A 2 24.75 21.96 0.59
N GLY A 3 24.74 20.87 -0.17
CA GLY A 3 23.71 20.65 -1.19
C GLY A 3 22.36 20.47 -0.50
N LEU A 4 21.45 21.41 -0.72
CA LEU A 4 20.06 21.30 -0.29
C LEU A 4 19.42 20.18 -1.13
N LEU A 5 19.30 18.97 -0.55
CA LEU A 5 18.51 17.90 -1.14
C LEU A 5 17.06 18.38 -1.08
N LEU A 6 16.55 18.92 -2.16
CA LEU A 6 15.12 19.13 -2.33
C LEU A 6 14.48 17.73 -2.42
N LEU A 7 13.93 17.27 -1.31
CA LEU A 7 13.00 16.14 -1.30
C LEU A 7 11.74 16.58 -2.05
N LEU A 8 11.69 16.25 -3.33
CA LEU A 8 10.50 16.48 -4.15
C LEU A 8 9.36 15.62 -3.57
N ALA A 9 8.32 16.29 -3.08
CA ALA A 9 7.10 15.64 -2.65
C ALA A 9 6.46 14.87 -3.83
N PRO A 10 5.83 13.69 -3.58
CA PRO A 10 5.12 12.98 -4.64
C PRO A 10 4.03 13.85 -5.27
N ALA A 11 3.94 13.81 -6.60
CA ALA A 11 2.89 14.51 -7.32
C ALA A 11 1.62 13.67 -7.34
N ILE A 12 0.47 14.28 -7.03
CA ILE A 12 -0.85 13.66 -7.17
C ILE A 12 -1.20 13.60 -8.66
N VAL A 13 -1.43 12.41 -9.18
CA VAL A 13 -1.85 12.17 -10.57
C VAL A 13 -3.38 12.12 -10.65
N ALA A 14 -4.02 11.42 -9.71
CA ALA A 14 -5.46 11.29 -9.61
C ALA A 14 -5.86 11.01 -8.17
N ALA A 15 -7.08 11.33 -7.80
CA ALA A 15 -7.65 10.98 -6.52
C ALA A 15 -9.12 10.62 -6.72
N ASP A 16 -9.54 9.51 -6.12
CA ASP A 16 -10.91 9.04 -6.17
C ASP A 16 -11.25 8.27 -4.89
N GLY A 17 -12.40 8.58 -4.27
CA GLY A 17 -12.80 8.00 -3.01
C GLY A 17 -11.70 8.15 -1.94
N GLN A 18 -11.29 7.03 -1.36
CA GLN A 18 -10.25 6.98 -0.33
C GLN A 18 -8.84 6.75 -0.88
N TRP A 19 -8.71 6.57 -2.19
CA TRP A 19 -7.44 6.24 -2.85
C TRP A 19 -6.95 7.38 -3.72
N ALA A 20 -5.65 7.57 -3.74
CA ALA A 20 -4.97 8.51 -4.61
C ALA A 20 -3.91 7.81 -5.43
N THR A 21 -3.69 8.29 -6.66
CA THR A 21 -2.57 7.89 -7.50
C THR A 21 -1.49 8.94 -7.38
N LEU A 22 -0.31 8.51 -6.98
CA LEU A 22 0.84 9.37 -6.72
C LEU A 22 1.98 8.99 -7.65
N ARG A 23 2.75 9.98 -8.05
CA ARG A 23 3.98 9.78 -8.83
C ARG A 23 5.17 10.34 -8.08
N GLN A 24 6.25 9.56 -8.00
CA GLN A 24 7.54 10.00 -7.50
C GLN A 24 8.63 9.42 -8.40
N GLY A 25 9.32 10.31 -9.14
CA GLY A 25 10.30 9.87 -10.13
C GLY A 25 9.67 9.00 -11.21
N ARG A 26 10.16 7.80 -11.36
CA ARG A 26 9.65 6.80 -12.33
C ARG A 26 8.77 5.73 -11.69
N THR A 27 8.30 6.00 -10.49
CA THR A 27 7.37 5.12 -9.76
C THR A 27 6.02 5.80 -9.62
N CYS A 28 4.96 5.07 -9.97
CA CYS A 28 3.57 5.46 -9.72
C CYS A 28 2.96 4.50 -8.71
N GLU A 29 2.17 5.02 -7.78
CA GLU A 29 1.53 4.17 -6.78
C GLU A 29 0.07 4.57 -6.56
N ALA A 30 -0.75 3.57 -6.29
CA ALA A 30 -2.08 3.77 -5.73
C ALA A 30 -1.96 3.61 -4.21
N ALA A 31 -2.41 4.59 -3.44
CA ALA A 31 -2.21 4.61 -2.00
C ALA A 31 -3.45 5.08 -1.25
N SER A 32 -3.59 4.56 -0.04
CA SER A 32 -4.63 4.96 0.89
C SER A 32 -4.13 4.91 2.33
N ARG A 33 -4.79 5.67 3.19
CA ARG A 33 -4.60 5.61 4.64
C ARG A 33 -5.67 4.73 5.26
N SER A 34 -5.35 4.12 6.40
CA SER A 34 -6.33 3.37 7.16
C SER A 34 -7.47 4.29 7.65
N VAL A 35 -8.65 3.70 7.76
CA VAL A 35 -9.80 4.38 8.39
C VAL A 35 -9.74 4.16 9.90
N GLY A 36 -10.13 5.16 10.69
CA GLY A 36 -10.15 5.08 12.16
C GLY A 36 -9.32 6.16 12.85
N VAL A 37 -8.94 5.88 14.06
CA VAL A 37 -8.26 6.87 14.93
C VAL A 37 -6.84 7.14 14.45
N VAL A 38 -6.53 8.42 14.27
CA VAL A 38 -5.16 8.89 13.99
C VAL A 38 -4.50 9.26 15.33
N TYR A 39 -3.37 8.61 15.62
CA TYR A 39 -2.57 8.91 16.82
C TYR A 39 -1.61 10.07 16.55
N LYS A 40 -1.51 11.02 17.48
CA LYS A 40 -0.67 12.22 17.31
C LYS A 40 0.82 11.93 17.20
N ASP A 41 1.28 10.85 17.80
CA ASP A 41 2.69 10.46 17.90
C ASP A 41 3.14 9.43 16.87
N ARG A 42 2.24 9.03 15.96
CA ARG A 42 2.52 8.00 14.95
C ARG A 42 1.94 8.37 13.60
N PRO A 43 2.66 8.05 12.50
CA PRO A 43 2.05 8.19 11.18
C PRO A 43 0.85 7.24 11.06
N PRO A 44 -0.21 7.64 10.35
CA PRO A 44 -1.33 6.73 10.09
C PRO A 44 -0.85 5.51 9.29
N ALA A 45 -1.49 4.37 9.53
CA ALA A 45 -1.26 3.19 8.71
C ALA A 45 -1.56 3.50 7.24
N ARG A 46 -0.76 2.92 6.35
CA ARG A 46 -0.80 3.21 4.92
C ARG A 46 -0.64 1.94 4.12
N ALA A 47 -1.40 1.82 3.05
CA ALA A 47 -1.26 0.74 2.08
C ALA A 47 -1.06 1.32 0.69
N SER A 48 -0.28 0.62 -0.13
CA SER A 48 -0.01 1.05 -1.50
C SER A 48 0.22 -0.12 -2.45
N LEU A 49 0.01 0.15 -3.73
CA LEU A 49 0.40 -0.70 -4.85
C LEU A 49 1.32 0.11 -5.74
N SER A 50 2.53 -0.37 -5.96
CA SER A 50 3.59 0.36 -6.66
C SER A 50 3.87 -0.23 -8.03
N PHE A 51 4.05 0.65 -9.01
CA PHE A 51 4.35 0.33 -10.40
C PHE A 51 5.58 1.14 -10.84
N ASP A 52 6.64 0.46 -11.24
CA ASP A 52 7.84 1.12 -11.75
C ASP A 52 7.78 1.22 -13.28
N ALA A 53 8.19 2.36 -13.82
CA ALA A 53 8.32 2.54 -15.26
C ALA A 53 9.44 1.66 -15.80
N GLY A 54 9.10 0.58 -16.51
CA GLY A 54 10.07 -0.40 -17.02
C GLY A 54 10.83 -1.18 -15.95
N GLY A 55 10.44 -1.04 -14.70
CA GLY A 55 11.12 -1.64 -13.56
C GLY A 55 10.47 -2.91 -13.03
N PRO A 56 10.99 -3.45 -11.89
CA PRO A 56 10.56 -4.74 -11.38
C PRO A 56 9.19 -4.73 -10.71
N ARG A 57 8.75 -3.62 -10.12
CA ARG A 57 7.46 -3.59 -9.44
C ARG A 57 6.34 -3.32 -10.44
N ARG A 58 5.37 -4.22 -10.45
CA ARG A 58 4.18 -4.15 -11.31
C ARG A 58 2.92 -4.42 -10.50
N GLY A 59 2.70 -3.61 -9.48
CA GLY A 59 1.60 -3.78 -8.55
C GLY A 59 2.02 -4.42 -7.23
N GLN A 60 3.25 -4.17 -6.78
CA GLN A 60 3.70 -4.65 -5.49
C GLN A 60 2.86 -4.01 -4.38
N PHE A 61 2.21 -4.86 -3.59
CA PHE A 61 1.51 -4.42 -2.38
C PHE A 61 2.52 -4.15 -1.27
N ALA A 62 2.38 -3.01 -0.61
CA ALA A 62 3.15 -2.66 0.59
C ALA A 62 2.25 -1.98 1.60
N ALA A 63 2.55 -2.15 2.88
CA ALA A 63 1.84 -1.50 3.95
C ALA A 63 2.79 -1.10 5.08
N GLN A 64 2.45 0.00 5.73
CA GLN A 64 2.99 0.38 7.02
C GLN A 64 1.87 0.23 8.04
N LEU A 65 2.12 -0.59 9.07
CA LEU A 65 1.16 -0.85 10.13
C LEU A 65 1.06 0.34 11.08
N SER A 66 -0.08 0.47 11.73
CA SER A 66 -0.32 1.52 12.74
C SER A 66 0.53 1.34 13.98
N ARG A 67 1.01 0.12 14.25
CA ARG A 67 1.82 -0.23 15.42
C ARG A 67 2.88 -1.24 15.03
N LEU A 68 3.97 -1.26 15.80
CA LEU A 68 5.02 -2.27 15.66
C LEU A 68 4.48 -3.62 16.18
N PRO A 69 4.44 -4.66 15.34
CA PRO A 69 4.08 -6.00 15.79
C PRO A 69 5.16 -6.60 16.71
N ARG A 70 4.79 -7.61 17.47
CA ARG A 70 5.78 -8.41 18.19
C ARG A 70 6.72 -9.12 17.20
N PRO A 71 8.00 -9.37 17.57
CA PRO A 71 8.90 -10.15 16.72
C PRO A 71 8.29 -11.51 16.38
N GLY A 72 8.36 -11.89 15.09
CA GLY A 72 7.81 -13.16 14.62
C GLY A 72 6.30 -13.18 14.38
N SER A 73 5.59 -12.07 14.62
CA SER A 73 4.18 -12.00 14.24
C SER A 73 4.03 -12.10 12.73
N THR A 74 3.09 -12.91 12.29
CA THR A 74 2.64 -12.88 10.89
C THR A 74 1.86 -11.60 10.63
N VAL A 75 1.92 -11.11 9.38
CA VAL A 75 1.06 -10.03 8.90
C VAL A 75 0.18 -10.60 7.80
N MET A 76 -1.13 -10.58 8.04
CA MET A 76 -2.13 -11.06 7.10
C MET A 76 -2.90 -9.90 6.50
N LEU A 77 -3.01 -9.90 5.18
CA LEU A 77 -3.94 -9.03 4.47
C LEU A 77 -5.20 -9.82 4.18
N HIS A 78 -6.35 -9.29 4.60
CA HIS A 78 -7.65 -9.82 4.23
C HIS A 78 -8.33 -8.83 3.28
N VAL A 79 -8.61 -9.24 2.06
CA VAL A 79 -9.38 -8.47 1.11
C VAL A 79 -10.77 -9.10 1.01
N GLY A 80 -11.76 -8.45 1.61
CA GLY A 80 -13.00 -9.16 1.92
C GLY A 80 -12.69 -10.36 2.81
N ASP A 81 -13.08 -11.54 2.40
CA ASP A 81 -12.81 -12.79 3.13
C ASP A 81 -11.56 -13.53 2.64
N GLN A 82 -10.86 -13.00 1.63
CA GLN A 82 -9.70 -13.67 1.05
C GLN A 82 -8.41 -13.28 1.80
N PRO A 83 -7.71 -14.27 2.42
CA PRO A 83 -6.48 -14.00 3.16
C PRO A 83 -5.24 -14.07 2.28
N PHE A 84 -4.27 -13.20 2.56
CA PHE A 84 -2.95 -13.20 1.94
C PHE A 84 -1.89 -13.05 3.02
N LEU A 85 -1.00 -14.03 3.11
CA LEU A 85 0.15 -13.93 4.02
C LEU A 85 1.24 -13.08 3.37
N LEU A 86 1.62 -12.00 4.04
CA LEU A 86 2.64 -11.07 3.54
C LEU A 86 4.04 -11.40 4.12
N ILE A 87 5.07 -10.90 3.47
CA ILE A 87 6.41 -10.78 4.04
C ILE A 87 6.41 -9.54 4.94
N SER A 88 7.03 -9.63 6.11
CA SER A 88 7.05 -8.51 7.04
C SER A 88 8.41 -8.31 7.70
N GLN A 89 8.71 -7.06 8.01
CA GLN A 89 9.87 -6.65 8.78
C GLN A 89 9.51 -5.38 9.56
N GLY A 90 9.60 -5.43 10.88
CA GLY A 90 9.18 -4.33 11.73
C GLY A 90 7.69 -4.02 11.53
N ASP A 91 7.37 -2.75 11.31
CA ASP A 91 6.01 -2.28 11.03
C ASP A 91 5.65 -2.27 9.54
N ARG A 92 6.47 -2.89 8.68
CA ARG A 92 6.26 -2.93 7.23
C ARG A 92 5.98 -4.33 6.75
N ALA A 93 5.15 -4.42 5.70
CA ALA A 93 4.80 -5.68 5.07
C ALA A 93 4.69 -5.53 3.56
N TRP A 94 4.98 -6.61 2.83
CA TRP A 94 4.99 -6.64 1.37
C TRP A 94 4.37 -7.92 0.83
N SER A 95 3.89 -7.83 -0.40
CA SER A 95 3.49 -9.02 -1.15
C SER A 95 4.68 -9.91 -1.48
N ARG A 96 4.38 -11.21 -1.72
CA ARG A 96 5.39 -12.26 -1.92
C ARG A 96 5.87 -12.40 -3.36
N GLY A 97 5.32 -11.62 -4.27
CA GLY A 97 5.72 -11.66 -5.67
C GLY A 97 4.55 -11.50 -6.62
N PRO A 98 4.81 -11.56 -7.94
CA PRO A 98 3.83 -11.19 -8.97
C PRO A 98 2.52 -11.99 -8.93
N LYS A 99 2.59 -13.27 -8.64
CA LYS A 99 1.38 -14.11 -8.59
C LYS A 99 0.44 -13.70 -7.46
N GLN A 100 1.00 -13.41 -6.27
CA GLN A 100 0.20 -12.91 -5.16
C GLN A 100 -0.32 -11.49 -5.45
N GLU A 101 0.49 -10.63 -6.06
CA GLU A 101 0.09 -9.27 -6.44
C GLU A 101 -1.12 -9.26 -7.36
N GLN A 102 -1.12 -10.13 -8.37
CA GLN A 102 -2.27 -10.28 -9.27
C GLN A 102 -3.52 -10.73 -8.52
N ALA A 103 -3.38 -11.67 -7.59
CA ALA A 103 -4.50 -12.15 -6.79
C ALA A 103 -5.03 -11.08 -5.83
N ILE A 104 -4.15 -10.30 -5.21
CA ILE A 104 -4.52 -9.17 -4.35
C ILE A 104 -5.30 -8.13 -5.15
N ILE A 105 -4.78 -7.71 -6.30
CA ILE A 105 -5.45 -6.71 -7.15
C ILE A 105 -6.82 -7.21 -7.60
N ALA A 106 -6.92 -8.47 -8.03
CA ALA A 106 -8.20 -9.06 -8.43
C ALA A 106 -9.22 -9.05 -7.27
N ALA A 107 -8.79 -9.38 -6.06
CA ALA A 107 -9.64 -9.32 -4.89
C ALA A 107 -10.06 -7.88 -4.54
N MET A 108 -9.14 -6.92 -4.65
CA MET A 108 -9.44 -5.51 -4.39
C MET A 108 -10.49 -4.93 -5.34
N ARG A 109 -10.54 -5.43 -6.58
CA ARG A 109 -11.55 -5.00 -7.56
C ARG A 109 -12.97 -5.48 -7.24
N GLN A 110 -13.10 -6.52 -6.44
CA GLN A 110 -14.37 -7.20 -6.17
C GLN A 110 -14.89 -7.00 -4.74
N ASN A 111 -14.15 -6.27 -3.91
CA ASN A 111 -14.51 -6.09 -2.51
C ASN A 111 -14.51 -4.60 -2.12
N GLY A 112 -15.31 -4.26 -1.13
CA GLY A 112 -15.44 -2.89 -0.64
C GLY A 112 -14.51 -2.54 0.51
N GLY A 113 -13.81 -3.51 1.08
CA GLY A 113 -12.93 -3.29 2.21
C GLY A 113 -11.83 -4.32 2.33
N MET A 114 -10.76 -3.93 2.99
CA MET A 114 -9.65 -4.81 3.35
C MET A 114 -9.13 -4.44 4.73
N ARG A 115 -8.38 -5.34 5.34
CA ARG A 115 -7.72 -5.11 6.62
C ARG A 115 -6.38 -5.84 6.69
N LEU A 116 -5.46 -5.25 7.42
CA LEU A 116 -4.21 -5.89 7.81
C LEU A 116 -4.31 -6.30 9.28
N GLU A 117 -3.86 -7.49 9.60
CA GLU A 117 -3.87 -8.04 10.95
C GLU A 117 -2.49 -8.53 11.34
N ALA A 118 -2.10 -8.22 12.58
CA ALA A 118 -0.88 -8.69 13.22
C ALA A 118 -1.10 -8.77 14.73
N ARG A 119 -0.09 -9.21 15.47
CA ARG A 119 -0.12 -9.24 16.94
C ARG A 119 0.90 -8.27 17.52
N SER A 120 0.48 -7.49 18.52
CA SER A 120 1.36 -6.59 19.25
C SER A 120 2.28 -7.37 20.21
N PRO A 121 3.33 -6.74 20.79
CA PRO A 121 4.13 -7.38 21.83
C PRO A 121 3.32 -7.91 23.02
N GLY A 122 2.23 -7.24 23.38
CA GLY A 122 1.31 -7.69 24.43
C GLY A 122 0.30 -8.76 23.99
N GLY A 123 0.38 -9.26 22.76
CA GLY A 123 -0.51 -10.30 22.24
C GLY A 123 -1.86 -9.79 21.73
N ARG A 124 -2.12 -8.49 21.76
CA ARG A 124 -3.35 -7.89 21.24
C ARG A 124 -3.34 -7.88 19.71
N ARG A 125 -4.51 -7.96 19.11
CA ARG A 125 -4.66 -7.81 17.65
C ARG A 125 -4.37 -6.36 17.24
N ILE A 126 -3.53 -6.22 16.22
CA ILE A 126 -3.39 -4.99 15.45
C ILE A 126 -4.29 -5.17 14.23
N VAL A 127 -5.25 -4.28 14.02
CA VAL A 127 -6.17 -4.32 12.88
C VAL A 127 -6.20 -2.95 12.24
N ASP A 128 -5.69 -2.87 11.02
CA ASP A 128 -5.71 -1.65 10.20
C ASP A 128 -6.70 -1.87 9.05
N ARG A 129 -7.76 -1.08 9.03
CA ARG A 129 -8.84 -1.22 8.05
C ARG A 129 -8.74 -0.15 6.97
N TYR A 130 -9.10 -0.55 5.76
CA TYR A 130 -9.09 0.32 4.58
C TYR A 130 -10.40 0.18 3.84
N SER A 131 -10.96 1.32 3.40
CA SER A 131 -11.99 1.32 2.37
C SER A 131 -11.35 1.04 1.03
N LEU A 132 -12.01 0.27 0.16
CA LEU A 132 -11.56 0.06 -1.23
C LEU A 132 -12.31 0.97 -2.21
N ASP A 133 -13.07 1.94 -1.69
CA ASP A 133 -13.71 2.95 -2.54
C ASP A 133 -12.65 3.76 -3.29
N GLY A 134 -12.71 3.72 -4.62
CA GLY A 134 -11.75 4.38 -5.50
C GLY A 134 -10.49 3.56 -5.78
N ALA A 135 -10.27 2.41 -5.14
CA ALA A 135 -9.08 1.60 -5.36
C ALA A 135 -8.92 1.11 -6.80
N PRO A 136 -9.95 0.56 -7.48
CA PRO A 136 -9.78 0.11 -8.85
C PRO A 136 -9.32 1.22 -9.81
N LEU A 137 -9.89 2.41 -9.70
CA LEU A 137 -9.51 3.56 -10.53
C LEU A 137 -8.08 4.01 -10.24
N ALA A 138 -7.70 4.07 -8.97
CA ALA A 138 -6.34 4.46 -8.57
C ALA A 138 -5.29 3.45 -9.04
N ILE A 139 -5.59 2.16 -8.98
CA ILE A 139 -4.71 1.09 -9.48
C ILE A 139 -4.53 1.23 -11.00
N ASP A 140 -5.60 1.41 -11.75
CA ASP A 140 -5.54 1.58 -13.20
C ASP A 140 -4.76 2.84 -13.59
N ALA A 141 -4.98 3.94 -12.88
CA ALA A 141 -4.25 5.19 -13.10
C ALA A 141 -2.76 5.05 -12.79
N ALA A 142 -2.39 4.32 -11.74
CA ALA A 142 -0.99 4.07 -11.40
C ALA A 142 -0.28 3.20 -12.44
N ALA A 143 -0.94 2.15 -12.90
CA ALA A 143 -0.42 1.29 -13.97
C ALA A 143 -0.24 2.08 -15.27
N ALA A 144 -1.22 2.88 -15.66
CA ALA A 144 -1.16 3.74 -16.86
C ALA A 144 -0.07 4.81 -16.73
N CYS A 145 0.10 5.41 -15.56
CA CYS A 145 1.15 6.37 -15.25
C CYS A 145 2.55 5.76 -15.48
N ALA A 146 2.80 4.57 -14.94
CA ALA A 146 4.07 3.87 -15.11
C ALA A 146 4.31 3.47 -16.57
N ALA A 147 3.29 3.00 -17.28
CA ALA A 147 3.39 2.66 -18.70
C ALA A 147 3.72 3.88 -19.55
N ALA A 148 3.11 5.02 -19.30
CA ALA A 148 3.39 6.27 -20.02
C ALA A 148 4.83 6.74 -19.77
N LEU A 149 5.34 6.60 -18.55
CA LEU A 149 6.73 6.94 -18.23
C LEU A 149 7.74 6.00 -18.89
N ALA A 150 7.41 4.73 -19.03
CA ALA A 150 8.29 3.75 -19.67
C ALA A 150 8.45 4.00 -21.18
N ASN A 151 7.49 4.67 -21.81
CA ASN A 151 7.49 4.98 -23.25
C ASN A 151 8.14 6.32 -23.60
N ARG A 152 8.77 6.98 -22.64
CA ARG A 152 9.48 8.26 -22.86
C ARG A 152 10.96 8.03 -23.03
#